data_f9e481bbacf168cd8f03b2dd98f42f2b
#
_entry.id   f9e481bbacf168cd8f03b2dd98f42f2b
#
_cell.length_a   1.000
_cell.length_b   1.000
_cell.length_c   1.000
_cell.angle_alpha   90.00
_cell.angle_beta   90.00
_cell.angle_gamma   90.00
#
_symmetry.space_group_name_H-M   'P 1'
#
loop_
_entity.id
_entity.type
_entity.pdbx_description
1 polymer ?
#
loop_
_entity_poly.entity_id
_entity_poly.type
_entity_poly.pdbx_seq_one_letter_code
_entity_poly.pdbx_strand_id
1 'polypeptide(L)'
;MKSWLTKNLIILTLVSLAQDAASELIYPLLPLLIAGAVASAPLAIGVIEGVAEFIAGFTKLYAGKVSDRVGRKPFVTGGYSITGIGKVFTVLSISWTGIFFGRALDRFGKGLRSTPRDALINDSVQKENLAKAFGFHRAGDNLGAVVGPLFALLLLSIFNDDVR
;
A
#
# COMPACT_ATOMS: atom_id res chain seq x y z
N MET A 1 -23.12 21.07 -15.36
CA MET A 1 -22.90 19.92 -14.45
C MET A 1 -21.39 19.79 -14.18
N LYS A 2 -20.91 19.98 -12.94
CA LYS A 2 -19.51 19.69 -12.63
C LYS A 2 -19.29 18.17 -12.70
N SER A 3 -18.30 17.74 -13.47
CA SER A 3 -17.96 16.33 -13.58
C SER A 3 -17.56 15.80 -12.19
N TRP A 4 -18.15 14.67 -11.76
CA TRP A 4 -17.75 13.98 -10.52
C TRP A 4 -16.34 13.42 -10.60
N LEU A 5 -15.85 13.16 -11.82
CA LEU A 5 -14.50 12.68 -12.10
C LEU A 5 -13.53 13.86 -12.08
N THR A 6 -13.11 14.25 -10.89
CA THR A 6 -12.16 15.37 -10.71
C THR A 6 -10.73 14.93 -10.96
N LYS A 7 -9.87 15.88 -11.36
CA LYS A 7 -8.42 15.62 -11.55
C LYS A 7 -7.78 15.04 -10.29
N ASN A 8 -8.17 15.53 -9.11
CA ASN A 8 -7.64 15.02 -7.84
C ASN A 8 -8.04 13.55 -7.62
N LEU A 9 -9.30 13.19 -7.88
CA LEU A 9 -9.77 11.81 -7.76
C LEU A 9 -9.00 10.88 -8.70
N ILE A 10 -8.81 11.26 -9.96
CA ILE A 10 -8.06 10.46 -10.93
C ILE A 10 -6.62 10.24 -10.45
N ILE A 11 -5.92 11.32 -10.08
CA ILE A 11 -4.52 11.23 -9.62
C ILE A 11 -4.41 10.34 -8.38
N LEU A 12 -5.26 10.56 -7.37
CA LEU A 12 -5.25 9.75 -6.15
C LEU A 12 -5.53 8.28 -6.44
N THR A 13 -6.44 7.99 -7.37
CA THR A 13 -6.76 6.60 -7.77
C THR A 13 -5.59 5.95 -8.50
N LEU A 14 -4.96 6.63 -9.45
CA LEU A 14 -3.83 6.09 -10.21
C LEU A 14 -2.60 5.83 -9.31
N VAL A 15 -2.30 6.77 -8.42
CA VAL A 15 -1.19 6.60 -7.47
C VAL A 15 -1.48 5.45 -6.50
N SER A 16 -2.72 5.33 -6.03
CA SER A 16 -3.12 4.24 -5.13
C SER A 16 -3.07 2.89 -5.84
N LEU A 17 -3.58 2.79 -7.08
CA LEU A 17 -3.49 1.60 -7.92
C LEU A 17 -2.04 1.14 -8.09
N ALA A 18 -1.13 2.05 -8.47
CA ALA A 18 0.28 1.73 -8.66
C ALA A 18 0.95 1.26 -7.35
N GLN A 19 0.62 1.91 -6.24
CA GLN A 19 1.15 1.53 -4.93
C GLN A 19 0.61 0.19 -4.45
N ASP A 20 -0.68 -0.09 -4.63
CA ASP A 20 -1.27 -1.35 -4.22
C ASP A 20 -0.78 -2.49 -5.13
N ALA A 21 -0.65 -2.28 -6.46
CA ALA A 21 -0.01 -3.23 -7.36
C ALA A 21 1.42 -3.57 -6.90
N ALA A 22 2.23 -2.57 -6.55
CA ALA A 22 3.59 -2.79 -6.06
C ALA A 22 3.64 -3.48 -4.68
N SER A 23 2.66 -3.25 -3.80
CA SER A 23 2.58 -3.96 -2.50
C SER A 23 2.21 -5.42 -2.67
N GLU A 24 1.21 -5.68 -3.51
CA GLU A 24 0.69 -7.03 -3.74
C GLU A 24 1.61 -7.87 -4.64
N LEU A 25 2.47 -7.23 -5.44
CA LEU A 25 3.54 -7.92 -6.19
C LEU A 25 4.54 -8.61 -5.26
N ILE A 26 4.88 -7.97 -4.14
CA ILE A 26 5.84 -8.52 -3.16
C ILE A 26 5.23 -9.70 -2.39
N TYR A 27 3.92 -9.72 -2.20
CA TYR A 27 3.24 -10.67 -1.32
C TYR A 27 3.48 -12.15 -1.68
N PRO A 28 3.30 -12.61 -2.94
CA PRO A 28 3.59 -14.00 -3.31
C PRO A 28 5.09 -14.34 -3.29
N LEU A 29 5.98 -13.33 -3.30
CA LEU A 29 7.43 -13.53 -3.23
C LEU A 29 7.94 -13.70 -1.79
N LEU A 30 7.20 -13.22 -0.78
CA LEU A 30 7.62 -13.29 0.63
C LEU A 30 7.97 -14.72 1.09
N PRO A 31 7.17 -15.77 0.81
CA PRO A 31 7.53 -17.13 1.18
C PRO A 31 8.86 -17.59 0.60
N LEU A 32 9.13 -17.22 -0.66
CA LEU A 32 10.38 -17.59 -1.35
C LEU A 32 11.57 -16.83 -0.76
N LEU A 33 11.39 -15.55 -0.44
CA LEU A 33 12.45 -14.73 0.17
C LEU A 33 12.81 -15.16 1.59
N ILE A 34 11.86 -15.74 2.34
CA ILE A 34 12.03 -16.10 3.76
C ILE A 34 12.37 -17.58 3.94
N ALA A 35 12.01 -18.46 3.00
CA ALA A 35 12.14 -19.91 3.13
C ALA A 35 13.57 -20.40 3.43
N GLY A 36 14.60 -19.69 2.95
CA GLY A 36 16.00 -20.00 3.25
C GLY A 36 16.55 -19.38 4.54
N ALA A 37 15.80 -18.50 5.21
CA ALA A 37 16.30 -17.69 6.32
C ALA A 37 15.73 -18.09 7.69
N VAL A 38 14.62 -18.83 7.75
CA VAL A 38 13.92 -19.16 9.01
C VAL A 38 13.35 -20.59 8.98
N ALA A 39 13.54 -21.34 10.07
CA ALA A 39 13.07 -22.71 10.21
C ALA A 39 11.53 -22.87 10.08
N SER A 40 10.76 -21.81 10.34
CA SER A 40 9.30 -21.78 10.16
C SER A 40 8.87 -20.53 9.39
N ALA A 41 8.96 -20.58 8.06
CA ALA A 41 8.56 -19.48 7.18
C ALA A 41 7.09 -19.03 7.38
N PRO A 42 6.08 -19.93 7.54
CA PRO A 42 4.69 -19.52 7.77
C PRO A 42 4.51 -18.69 9.05
N LEU A 43 5.16 -19.09 10.15
CA LEU A 43 5.08 -18.33 11.40
C LEU A 43 5.73 -16.95 11.27
N ALA A 44 6.91 -16.89 10.64
CA ALA A 44 7.60 -15.62 10.40
C ALA A 44 6.76 -14.66 9.56
N ILE A 45 6.13 -15.15 8.47
CA ILE A 45 5.22 -14.35 7.62
C ILE A 45 4.02 -13.88 8.45
N GLY A 46 3.40 -14.75 9.23
CA GLY A 46 2.27 -14.40 10.10
C GLY A 46 2.62 -13.28 11.08
N VAL A 47 3.80 -13.34 11.71
CA VAL A 47 4.29 -12.29 12.62
C VAL A 47 4.58 -10.98 11.87
N ILE A 48 5.27 -11.07 10.72
CA ILE A 48 5.61 -9.89 9.90
C ILE A 48 4.33 -9.17 9.47
N GLU A 49 3.38 -9.89 8.87
CA GLU A 49 2.15 -9.28 8.37
C GLU A 49 1.22 -8.83 9.51
N GLY A 50 1.10 -9.61 10.58
CA GLY A 50 0.29 -9.24 11.74
C GLY A 50 0.76 -7.95 12.40
N VAL A 51 2.07 -7.82 12.64
CA VAL A 51 2.64 -6.57 13.20
C VAL A 51 2.51 -5.42 12.20
N ALA A 52 2.77 -5.66 10.93
CA ALA A 52 2.66 -4.65 9.89
C ALA A 52 1.22 -4.10 9.77
N GLU A 53 0.21 -4.96 9.75
CA GLU A 53 -1.21 -4.55 9.74
C GLU A 53 -1.64 -3.84 11.03
N PHE A 54 -1.14 -4.28 12.19
CA PHE A 54 -1.36 -3.56 13.45
C PHE A 54 -0.82 -2.13 13.38
N ILE A 55 0.40 -1.95 12.87
CA ILE A 55 1.02 -0.62 12.66
C ILE A 55 0.15 0.22 11.72
N ALA A 56 -0.32 -0.35 10.61
CA ALA A 56 -1.19 0.36 9.66
C ALA A 56 -2.50 0.81 10.31
N GLY A 57 -3.17 -0.07 11.06
CA GLY A 57 -4.42 0.22 11.75
C GLY A 57 -4.24 1.33 12.80
N PHE A 58 -3.23 1.22 13.64
CA PHE A 58 -2.93 2.22 14.66
C PHE A 58 -2.58 3.58 14.07
N THR A 59 -1.70 3.59 13.05
CA THR A 59 -1.28 4.82 12.36
C THR A 59 -2.46 5.50 11.67
N LYS A 60 -3.38 4.73 11.09
CA LYS A 60 -4.59 5.23 10.42
C LYS A 60 -5.48 6.04 11.37
N LEU A 61 -5.66 5.59 12.60
CA LEU A 61 -6.44 6.30 13.62
C LEU A 61 -5.80 7.66 13.98
N TYR A 62 -4.48 7.66 14.17
CA TYR A 62 -3.74 8.87 14.49
C TYR A 62 -3.68 9.86 13.34
N ALA A 63 -3.37 9.36 12.13
CA ALA A 63 -3.21 10.18 10.95
C ALA A 63 -4.50 10.95 10.59
N GLY A 64 -5.66 10.33 10.73
CA GLY A 64 -6.94 11.01 10.53
C GLY A 64 -7.07 12.22 11.44
N LYS A 65 -6.90 12.03 12.74
CA LYS A 65 -7.08 13.09 13.74
C LYS A 65 -6.07 14.25 13.61
N VAL A 66 -4.81 13.93 13.28
CA VAL A 66 -3.75 14.95 13.18
C VAL A 66 -3.84 15.67 11.84
N SER A 67 -4.12 14.98 10.75
CA SER A 67 -4.21 15.57 9.42
C SER A 67 -5.35 16.58 9.25
N ASP A 68 -6.43 16.42 10.02
CA ASP A 68 -7.52 17.40 10.02
C ASP A 68 -7.11 18.75 10.64
N ARG A 69 -6.07 18.79 11.49
CA ARG A 69 -5.55 20.00 12.11
C ARG A 69 -4.40 20.64 11.34
N VAL A 70 -3.50 19.82 10.79
CA VAL A 70 -2.24 20.28 10.18
C VAL A 70 -2.33 20.37 8.67
N GLY A 71 -3.36 19.71 8.07
CA GLY A 71 -3.56 19.62 6.63
C GLY A 71 -3.31 18.20 6.11
N ARG A 72 -4.10 17.80 5.13
CA ARG A 72 -4.14 16.41 4.64
C ARG A 72 -3.06 16.08 3.61
N LYS A 73 -2.69 17.04 2.76
CA LYS A 73 -1.72 16.83 1.66
C LYS A 73 -0.36 16.30 2.14
N PRO A 74 0.29 16.88 3.18
CA PRO A 74 1.58 16.36 3.66
C PRO A 74 1.51 14.90 4.12
N PHE A 75 0.39 14.49 4.75
CA PHE A 75 0.18 13.12 5.19
C PHE A 75 0.04 12.15 4.02
N VAL A 76 -0.67 12.56 2.97
CA VAL A 76 -0.83 11.74 1.77
C VAL A 76 0.50 11.60 1.03
N THR A 77 1.19 12.71 0.75
CA THR A 77 2.49 12.65 0.05
C THR A 77 3.55 11.93 0.87
N GLY A 78 3.69 12.27 2.15
CA GLY A 78 4.63 11.59 3.07
C GLY A 78 4.32 10.11 3.21
N GLY A 79 3.05 9.72 3.35
CA GLY A 79 2.64 8.33 3.42
C GLY A 79 3.01 7.54 2.16
N TYR A 80 2.79 8.09 0.95
CA TYR A 80 3.22 7.45 -0.30
C TYR A 80 4.74 7.34 -0.40
N SER A 81 5.49 8.37 0.00
CA SER A 81 6.96 8.34 0.01
C SER A 81 7.51 7.28 0.96
N ILE A 82 7.00 7.23 2.19
CA ILE A 82 7.39 6.22 3.19
C ILE A 82 7.09 4.81 2.71
N THR A 83 5.90 4.59 2.13
CA THR A 83 5.53 3.31 1.52
C THR A 83 6.52 2.90 0.42
N GLY A 84 6.90 3.83 -0.47
CA GLY A 84 7.91 3.59 -1.51
C GLY A 84 9.27 3.20 -0.93
N ILE A 85 9.75 3.94 0.07
CA ILE A 85 11.01 3.64 0.78
C ILE A 85 10.95 2.27 1.44
N GLY A 86 9.83 1.93 2.10
CA GLY A 86 9.62 0.62 2.72
C GLY A 86 9.74 -0.53 1.72
N LYS A 87 9.18 -0.38 0.51
CA LYS A 87 9.28 -1.39 -0.56
C LYS A 87 10.72 -1.55 -1.05
N VAL A 88 11.40 -0.44 -1.34
CA VAL A 88 12.82 -0.48 -1.74
C VAL A 88 13.65 -1.17 -0.66
N PHE A 89 13.42 -0.83 0.62
CA PHE A 89 14.11 -1.46 1.73
C PHE A 89 13.82 -2.96 1.82
N THR A 90 12.57 -3.39 1.61
CA THR A 90 12.19 -4.82 1.57
C THR A 90 12.94 -5.57 0.47
N VAL A 91 12.97 -5.02 -0.76
CA VAL A 91 13.61 -5.66 -1.91
C VAL A 91 15.13 -5.77 -1.75
N LEU A 92 15.76 -4.74 -1.17
CA LEU A 92 17.21 -4.74 -0.93
C LEU A 92 17.64 -5.58 0.29
N SER A 93 16.68 -6.05 1.10
CA SER A 93 16.98 -6.80 2.32
C SER A 93 17.31 -8.26 2.03
N ILE A 94 18.42 -8.72 2.60
CA ILE A 94 18.88 -10.14 2.51
C ILE A 94 18.51 -10.95 3.76
N SER A 95 17.92 -10.32 4.77
CA SER A 95 17.54 -10.95 6.04
C SER A 95 16.05 -10.81 6.32
N TRP A 96 15.48 -11.77 7.04
CA TRP A 96 14.07 -11.70 7.43
C TRP A 96 13.76 -10.48 8.32
N THR A 97 14.71 -10.04 9.15
CA THR A 97 14.59 -8.83 9.96
C THR A 97 14.51 -7.58 9.09
N GLY A 98 15.31 -7.50 8.03
CA GLY A 98 15.23 -6.41 7.08
C GLY A 98 13.87 -6.38 6.35
N ILE A 99 13.39 -7.54 5.92
CA ILE A 99 12.05 -7.67 5.33
C ILE A 99 10.98 -7.21 6.32
N PHE A 100 11.08 -7.61 7.60
CA PHE A 100 10.16 -7.17 8.65
C PHE A 100 10.10 -5.64 8.77
N PHE A 101 11.26 -4.98 8.88
CA PHE A 101 11.31 -3.52 8.97
C PHE A 101 10.80 -2.83 7.70
N GLY A 102 11.13 -3.35 6.53
CA GLY A 102 10.62 -2.83 5.26
C GLY A 102 9.09 -2.91 5.16
N ARG A 103 8.51 -4.06 5.55
CA ARG A 103 7.05 -4.25 5.60
C ARG A 103 6.38 -3.35 6.65
N ALA A 104 6.97 -3.24 7.83
CA ALA A 104 6.47 -2.34 8.87
C ALA A 104 6.44 -0.89 8.40
N LEU A 105 7.50 -0.43 7.71
CA LEU A 105 7.59 0.90 7.14
C LEU A 105 6.58 1.14 6.01
N ASP A 106 6.42 0.16 5.11
CA ASP A 106 5.39 0.19 4.05
C ASP A 106 3.99 0.35 4.65
N ARG A 107 3.64 -0.46 5.65
CA ARG A 107 2.33 -0.43 6.32
C ARG A 107 2.11 0.83 7.16
N PHE A 108 3.16 1.33 7.80
CA PHE A 108 3.11 2.65 8.46
C PHE A 108 2.75 3.76 7.48
N GLY A 109 3.43 3.82 6.32
CA GLY A 109 3.11 4.77 5.26
C GLY A 109 1.68 4.62 4.72
N LYS A 110 1.20 3.37 4.57
CA LYS A 110 -0.20 3.07 4.18
C LYS A 110 -1.19 3.60 5.23
N GLY A 111 -0.93 3.39 6.51
CA GLY A 111 -1.74 3.92 7.60
C GLY A 111 -1.77 5.45 7.60
N LEU A 112 -0.61 6.07 7.43
CA LEU A 112 -0.46 7.52 7.42
C LEU A 112 -1.28 8.23 6.33
N ARG A 113 -1.37 7.63 5.13
CA ARG A 113 -2.06 8.23 3.97
C ARG A 113 -3.54 7.90 3.86
N SER A 114 -4.01 6.76 4.40
CA SER A 114 -5.34 6.21 4.09
C SER A 114 -6.48 7.15 4.46
N THR A 115 -6.60 7.56 5.72
CA THR A 115 -7.67 8.46 6.17
C THR A 115 -7.57 9.85 5.56
N PRO A 116 -6.39 10.52 5.53
CA PRO A 116 -6.26 11.83 4.88
C PRO A 116 -6.57 11.80 3.37
N ARG A 117 -6.23 10.70 2.68
CA ARG A 117 -6.57 10.50 1.26
C ARG A 117 -8.08 10.42 1.06
N ASP A 118 -8.77 9.60 1.86
CA ASP A 118 -10.22 9.44 1.76
C ASP A 118 -10.94 10.77 2.06
N ALA A 119 -10.41 11.56 2.99
CA ALA A 119 -10.91 12.90 3.27
C ALA A 119 -10.65 13.88 2.10
N LEU A 120 -9.50 13.81 1.41
CA LEU A 120 -9.26 14.61 0.20
C LEU A 120 -10.19 14.24 -0.95
N ILE A 121 -10.53 12.95 -1.10
CA ILE A 121 -11.53 12.51 -2.09
C ILE A 121 -12.89 13.11 -1.75
N ASN A 122 -13.31 13.03 -0.47
CA ASN A 122 -14.56 13.62 -0.01
C ASN A 122 -14.65 15.13 -0.31
N ASP A 123 -13.57 15.89 -0.10
CA ASP A 123 -13.56 17.32 -0.34
C ASP A 123 -13.50 17.68 -1.84
N SER A 124 -13.11 16.74 -2.70
CA SER A 124 -12.92 16.99 -4.13
C SER A 124 -14.17 16.79 -4.98
N VAL A 125 -15.24 16.20 -4.42
CA VAL A 125 -16.49 15.89 -5.14
C VAL A 125 -17.72 16.38 -4.37
N GLN A 126 -18.84 16.56 -5.09
CA GLN A 126 -20.13 16.91 -4.49
C GLN A 126 -20.70 15.72 -3.71
N LYS A 127 -21.48 16.00 -2.65
CA LYS A 127 -22.03 14.97 -1.73
C LYS A 127 -22.82 13.89 -2.47
N GLU A 128 -23.57 14.27 -3.50
CA GLU A 128 -24.41 13.39 -4.34
C GLU A 128 -23.58 12.38 -5.15
N ASN A 129 -22.29 12.66 -5.35
CA ASN A 129 -21.39 11.84 -6.15
C ASN A 129 -20.36 11.08 -5.32
N LEU A 130 -20.39 11.18 -3.99
CA LEU A 130 -19.41 10.53 -3.11
C LEU A 130 -19.36 9.01 -3.32
N ALA A 131 -20.51 8.35 -3.41
CA ALA A 131 -20.56 6.90 -3.64
C ALA A 131 -19.87 6.49 -4.94
N LYS A 132 -20.07 7.28 -6.03
CA LYS A 132 -19.40 7.04 -7.33
C LYS A 132 -17.89 7.27 -7.23
N ALA A 133 -17.48 8.33 -6.55
CA ALA A 133 -16.06 8.66 -6.39
C ALA A 133 -15.31 7.60 -5.58
N PHE A 134 -15.88 7.18 -4.44
CA PHE A 134 -15.29 6.10 -3.64
C PHE A 134 -15.34 4.75 -4.36
N GLY A 135 -16.42 4.45 -5.08
CA GLY A 135 -16.52 3.24 -5.90
C GLY A 135 -15.41 3.19 -6.97
N PHE A 136 -15.19 4.29 -7.69
CA PHE A 136 -14.11 4.42 -8.67
C PHE A 136 -12.72 4.24 -8.04
N HIS A 137 -12.49 4.91 -6.90
CA HIS A 137 -11.22 4.80 -6.19
C HIS A 137 -10.96 3.38 -5.69
N ARG A 138 -11.96 2.72 -5.08
CA ARG A 138 -11.85 1.33 -4.62
C ARG A 138 -11.68 0.33 -5.77
N ALA A 139 -12.32 0.59 -6.91
CA ALA A 139 -12.08 -0.21 -8.11
C ALA A 139 -10.60 -0.12 -8.56
N GLY A 140 -10.00 1.08 -8.51
CA GLY A 140 -8.57 1.25 -8.76
C GLY A 140 -7.69 0.50 -7.77
N ASP A 141 -7.94 0.62 -6.47
CA ASP A 141 -7.22 -0.11 -5.42
C ASP A 141 -7.29 -1.63 -5.66
N ASN A 142 -8.49 -2.18 -5.89
CA ASN A 142 -8.69 -3.60 -6.15
C ASN A 142 -8.04 -4.06 -7.46
N LEU A 143 -8.07 -3.23 -8.51
CA LEU A 143 -7.38 -3.54 -9.77
C LEU A 143 -5.87 -3.65 -9.54
N GLY A 144 -5.28 -2.76 -8.76
CA GLY A 144 -3.88 -2.85 -8.33
C GLY A 144 -3.58 -4.15 -7.58
N ALA A 145 -4.46 -4.52 -6.66
CA ALA A 145 -4.33 -5.76 -5.87
C ALA A 145 -4.41 -7.03 -6.72
N VAL A 146 -5.11 -7.01 -7.86
CA VAL A 146 -5.16 -8.14 -8.81
C VAL A 146 -3.96 -8.14 -9.75
N VAL A 147 -3.62 -6.97 -10.30
CA VAL A 147 -2.53 -6.84 -11.28
C VAL A 147 -1.16 -7.14 -10.64
N GLY A 148 -0.94 -6.74 -9.40
CA GLY A 148 0.32 -6.96 -8.69
C GLY A 148 0.76 -8.44 -8.65
N PRO A 149 -0.03 -9.35 -8.07
CA PRO A 149 0.30 -10.78 -8.02
C PRO A 149 0.43 -11.42 -9.40
N LEU A 150 -0.43 -11.05 -10.36
CA LEU A 150 -0.32 -11.56 -11.73
C LEU A 150 0.99 -11.16 -12.38
N PHE A 151 1.44 -9.93 -12.13
CA PHE A 151 2.73 -9.47 -12.63
C PHE A 151 3.90 -10.17 -11.94
N ALA A 152 3.79 -10.47 -10.64
CA ALA A 152 4.77 -11.28 -9.92
C ALA A 152 4.91 -12.69 -10.52
N LEU A 153 3.79 -13.36 -10.79
CA LEU A 153 3.77 -14.69 -11.41
C LEU A 153 4.39 -14.67 -12.82
N LEU A 154 4.09 -13.63 -13.60
CA LEU A 154 4.69 -13.45 -14.92
C LEU A 154 6.21 -13.29 -14.83
N LEU A 155 6.69 -12.46 -13.90
CA LEU A 155 8.13 -12.28 -13.69
C LEU A 155 8.80 -13.59 -13.26
N LEU A 156 8.24 -14.32 -12.30
CA LEU A 156 8.76 -15.62 -11.87
C LEU A 156 8.87 -16.59 -13.03
N SER A 157 7.86 -16.66 -13.91
CA SER A 157 7.89 -17.54 -15.08
C SER A 157 8.98 -17.16 -16.10
N ILE A 158 9.29 -15.87 -16.24
CA ILE A 158 10.34 -15.36 -17.15
C ILE A 158 11.74 -15.61 -16.57
N PHE A 159 11.91 -15.44 -15.26
CA PHE A 159 13.20 -15.56 -14.58
C PHE A 159 13.43 -16.95 -13.94
N ASN A 160 12.67 -17.98 -14.35
CA ASN A 160 12.83 -19.38 -13.89
C ASN A 160 12.83 -19.50 -12.35
N ASP A 161 11.89 -18.81 -11.70
CA ASP A 161 11.72 -18.76 -10.23
C ASP A 161 12.90 -18.12 -9.46
N ASP A 162 13.81 -17.42 -10.14
CA ASP A 162 14.82 -16.61 -9.48
C ASP A 162 14.18 -15.31 -8.97
N VAL A 163 14.17 -15.16 -7.65
CA VAL A 163 13.55 -14.02 -6.94
C VAL A 163 14.55 -12.91 -6.56
N ARG A 164 15.81 -13.01 -7.01
CA ARG A 164 16.88 -12.08 -6.65
C ARG A 164 17.54 -11.43 -7.86
#